data_323632c1104056ea2fbd2860180f1ec4
#
_entry.id   323632c1104056ea2fbd2860180f1ec4
#
_cell.length_a   1.000
_cell.length_b   1.000
_cell.length_c   1.000
_cell.angle_alpha   90.00
_cell.angle_beta   90.00
_cell.angle_gamma   90.00
#
_symmetry.space_group_name_H-M   'P 1'
#
loop_
_entity.id
_entity.type
_entity.pdbx_description
1 polymer ?
#
loop_
_entity_poly.entity_id
_entity_poly.type
_entity_poly.pdbx_seq_one_letter_code
_entity_poly.pdbx_strand_id
1 'polypeptide(L)'
;IRDFCLSRGLGDVYKRQPYMLAQKGISAVCMHTNLDLGEKFGVNICLADALGVKNPVLSEFGECMFTGELESETDIHDFAKLAKKNLDCKGLRYTDIKGRVKKVAVSSGAGGSNVFDAALAGVDVLVTGEIKHHEIIAANSLGIDIIDAGHFKSEDVVILPLVNRLSEKFSDIIFTKSQSCDDMIKFI
;
A
#
# COMPACT_ATOMS: atom_id res chain seq x y z
N ILE A 1 13.56 -33.95 -15.01
CA ILE A 1 14.36 -33.31 -16.08
C ILE A 1 13.50 -32.94 -17.31
N ARG A 2 12.34 -33.58 -17.54
CA ARG A 2 11.45 -33.24 -18.68
C ARG A 2 10.62 -31.96 -18.50
N ASP A 3 10.34 -31.54 -17.27
CA ASP A 3 9.57 -30.32 -16.99
C ASP A 3 10.36 -29.02 -17.20
N PHE A 4 11.66 -29.11 -17.34
CA PHE A 4 12.54 -27.96 -17.57
C PHE A 4 12.42 -27.36 -18.99
N CYS A 5 11.86 -28.09 -19.95
CA CYS A 5 11.71 -27.62 -21.32
C CYS A 5 10.35 -26.98 -21.66
N LEU A 6 9.35 -27.06 -20.79
CA LEU A 6 7.99 -26.57 -21.07
C LEU A 6 7.70 -25.18 -20.50
N SER A 7 8.56 -24.64 -19.65
CA SER A 7 8.38 -23.32 -19.00
C SER A 7 9.36 -22.28 -19.56
N ARG A 8 9.41 -22.11 -20.87
CA ARG A 8 10.12 -20.97 -21.48
C ARG A 8 9.27 -19.71 -21.26
N GLY A 9 9.52 -19.00 -20.17
CA GLY A 9 8.81 -17.76 -19.86
C GLY A 9 8.87 -17.40 -18.38
N LEU A 10 7.88 -16.69 -17.89
CA LEU A 10 7.74 -16.19 -16.52
C LEU A 10 8.05 -17.24 -15.43
N GLY A 11 7.70 -18.52 -15.64
CA GLY A 11 7.99 -19.60 -14.71
C GLY A 11 9.47 -19.81 -14.40
N ASP A 12 10.38 -19.53 -15.33
CA ASP A 12 11.82 -19.71 -15.12
C ASP A 12 12.42 -18.60 -14.26
N VAL A 13 11.90 -17.38 -14.33
CA VAL A 13 12.34 -16.25 -13.51
C VAL A 13 12.01 -16.53 -12.04
N TYR A 14 10.80 -16.96 -11.72
CA TYR A 14 10.38 -17.27 -10.34
C TYR A 14 11.13 -18.49 -9.76
N LYS A 15 11.41 -19.49 -10.55
CA LYS A 15 12.18 -20.67 -10.12
C LYS A 15 13.67 -20.37 -9.95
N ARG A 16 14.21 -19.45 -10.72
CA ARG A 16 15.62 -19.05 -10.67
C ARG A 16 15.99 -18.34 -9.39
N GLN A 17 15.12 -17.46 -8.87
CA GLN A 17 15.41 -16.67 -7.66
C GLN A 17 15.63 -17.55 -6.42
N PRO A 18 14.72 -18.48 -6.03
CA PRO A 18 14.95 -19.37 -4.90
C PRO A 18 16.21 -20.25 -5.08
N TYR A 19 16.48 -20.71 -6.30
CA TYR A 19 17.69 -21.48 -6.59
C TYR A 19 18.97 -20.67 -6.34
N MET A 20 19.00 -19.42 -6.83
CA MET A 20 20.15 -18.53 -6.62
C MET A 20 20.35 -18.17 -5.14
N LEU A 21 19.27 -17.95 -4.39
CA LEU A 21 19.33 -17.70 -2.96
C LEU A 21 19.93 -18.92 -2.23
N ALA A 22 19.42 -20.12 -2.51
CA ALA A 22 19.92 -21.35 -1.93
C ALA A 22 21.41 -21.59 -2.28
N GLN A 23 21.80 -21.38 -3.53
CA GLN A 23 23.19 -21.53 -3.99
C GLN A 23 24.16 -20.56 -3.28
N LYS A 24 23.68 -19.38 -2.93
CA LYS A 24 24.47 -18.34 -2.25
C LYS A 24 24.37 -18.42 -0.72
N GLY A 25 23.62 -19.36 -0.16
CA GLY A 25 23.39 -19.47 1.29
C GLY A 25 22.60 -18.30 1.86
N ILE A 26 21.72 -17.67 1.04
CA ILE A 26 20.91 -16.52 1.45
C ILE A 26 19.54 -17.01 1.85
N SER A 27 19.13 -16.70 3.10
CA SER A 27 17.77 -16.94 3.56
C SER A 27 16.81 -15.84 3.06
N ALA A 28 15.58 -16.22 2.72
CA ALA A 28 14.53 -15.27 2.33
C ALA A 28 13.33 -15.43 3.25
N VAL A 29 12.80 -14.31 3.72
CA VAL A 29 11.54 -14.22 4.47
C VAL A 29 10.60 -13.35 3.66
N CYS A 30 9.49 -13.94 3.20
CA CYS A 30 8.46 -13.21 2.46
C CYS A 30 7.28 -12.90 3.37
N MET A 31 6.95 -11.63 3.48
CA MET A 31 5.76 -11.13 4.18
C MET A 31 4.84 -10.49 3.14
N HIS A 32 3.55 -10.74 3.23
CA HIS A 32 2.52 -10.21 2.34
C HIS A 32 1.31 -9.78 3.19
N THR A 33 0.14 -10.33 2.98
CA THR A 33 -1.11 -10.03 3.70
C THR A 33 -0.96 -10.07 5.23
N ASN A 34 -0.10 -10.92 5.77
CA ASN A 34 0.19 -10.96 7.20
C ASN A 34 0.86 -9.68 7.72
N LEU A 35 1.57 -8.94 6.86
CA LEU A 35 2.12 -7.63 7.20
C LEU A 35 1.10 -6.51 6.94
N ASP A 36 0.25 -6.66 5.92
CA ASP A 36 -0.81 -5.69 5.63
C ASP A 36 -1.84 -5.61 6.76
N LEU A 37 -2.15 -6.75 7.38
CA LEU A 37 -3.10 -6.91 8.50
C LEU A 37 -2.50 -6.62 9.87
N GLY A 38 -1.25 -6.22 9.96
CA GLY A 38 -0.58 -5.96 11.24
C GLY A 38 -1.14 -4.75 11.96
N GLU A 39 -2.04 -4.96 12.94
CA GLU A 39 -2.76 -3.89 13.66
C GLU A 39 -1.86 -2.96 14.48
N LYS A 40 -0.73 -3.44 14.99
CA LYS A 40 0.22 -2.64 15.78
C LYS A 40 1.36 -2.10 14.94
N PHE A 41 1.65 -2.77 13.85
CA PHE A 41 2.70 -2.44 12.90
C PHE A 41 2.45 -3.23 11.61
N GLY A 42 2.29 -2.54 10.52
CA GLY A 42 2.06 -3.15 9.20
C GLY A 42 2.00 -2.10 8.11
N VAL A 43 1.80 -2.54 6.87
CA VAL A 43 1.80 -1.65 5.71
C VAL A 43 0.71 -0.59 5.84
N ASN A 44 -0.52 -1.00 6.13
CA ASN A 44 -1.65 -0.07 6.23
C ASN A 44 -1.55 0.88 7.44
N ILE A 45 -0.95 0.44 8.55
CA ILE A 45 -0.66 1.33 9.69
C ILE A 45 0.38 2.39 9.28
N CYS A 46 1.47 1.99 8.63
CA CYS A 46 2.48 2.93 8.16
C CYS A 46 1.92 3.89 7.08
N LEU A 47 1.03 3.39 6.21
CA LEU A 47 0.33 4.22 5.22
C LEU A 47 -0.58 5.24 5.91
N ALA A 48 -1.39 4.83 6.88
CA ALA A 48 -2.24 5.71 7.66
C ALA A 48 -1.43 6.78 8.40
N ASP A 49 -0.33 6.40 9.04
CA ASP A 49 0.57 7.32 9.74
C ASP A 49 1.18 8.37 8.78
N ALA A 50 1.65 7.93 7.62
CA ALA A 50 2.20 8.82 6.59
C ALA A 50 1.17 9.83 6.07
N LEU A 51 -0.11 9.45 6.06
CA LEU A 51 -1.23 10.30 5.65
C LEU A 51 -1.76 11.17 6.79
N GLY A 52 -1.26 11.01 8.02
CA GLY A 52 -1.73 11.74 9.18
C GLY A 52 -3.09 11.26 9.73
N VAL A 53 -3.51 10.06 9.35
CA VAL A 53 -4.72 9.41 9.84
C VAL A 53 -4.51 8.96 11.28
N LYS A 54 -5.41 9.35 12.16
CA LYS A 54 -5.35 9.05 13.59
C LYS A 54 -6.15 7.80 13.93
N ASN A 55 -5.63 7.05 14.90
CA ASN A 55 -6.27 5.85 15.45
C ASN A 55 -6.76 4.87 14.38
N PRO A 56 -5.89 4.47 13.41
CA PRO A 56 -6.30 3.53 12.40
C PRO A 56 -6.66 2.19 13.03
N VAL A 57 -7.83 1.65 12.67
CA VAL A 57 -8.33 0.35 13.12
C VAL A 57 -8.68 -0.52 11.91
N LEU A 58 -8.48 -1.82 12.05
CA LEU A 58 -8.91 -2.77 11.03
C LEU A 58 -10.43 -2.64 10.84
N SER A 59 -10.86 -2.43 9.62
CA SER A 59 -12.28 -2.30 9.28
C SER A 59 -13.00 -3.64 9.44
N GLU A 60 -14.26 -3.60 9.87
CA GLU A 60 -15.15 -4.75 9.84
C GLU A 60 -15.59 -5.10 8.41
N PHE A 61 -15.38 -4.17 7.46
CA PHE A 61 -15.73 -4.31 6.05
C PHE A 61 -14.43 -4.36 5.22
N GLY A 62 -14.48 -5.14 4.13
CA GLY A 62 -13.39 -5.25 3.18
C GLY A 62 -12.21 -6.09 3.64
N GLU A 63 -11.30 -6.33 2.71
CA GLU A 63 -10.08 -7.09 2.96
C GLU A 63 -8.89 -6.15 3.15
N CYS A 64 -8.11 -6.34 4.19
CA CYS A 64 -6.90 -5.54 4.49
C CYS A 64 -7.14 -4.03 4.43
N MET A 65 -8.31 -3.56 4.87
CA MET A 65 -8.67 -2.16 4.91
C MET A 65 -8.67 -1.64 6.36
N PHE A 66 -8.03 -0.51 6.59
CA PHE A 66 -8.04 0.19 7.87
C PHE A 66 -8.76 1.51 7.72
N THR A 67 -9.48 1.92 8.76
CA THR A 67 -10.20 3.20 8.80
C THR A 67 -9.75 4.04 9.98
N GLY A 68 -9.77 5.34 9.80
CA GLY A 68 -9.42 6.30 10.85
C GLY A 68 -9.85 7.71 10.45
N GLU A 69 -9.43 8.71 11.23
CA GLU A 69 -9.83 10.09 10.98
C GLU A 69 -8.60 11.02 10.89
N LEU A 70 -8.71 12.05 10.08
CA LEU A 70 -7.79 13.18 10.13
C LEU A 70 -8.04 14.01 11.39
N GLU A 71 -7.05 14.76 11.85
CA GLU A 71 -7.22 15.66 13.02
C GLU A 71 -8.29 16.73 12.75
N SER A 72 -8.30 17.28 11.54
CA SER A 72 -9.31 18.23 11.08
C SER A 72 -9.80 17.86 9.68
N GLU A 73 -11.04 18.27 9.37
CA GLU A 73 -11.56 18.15 8.01
C GLU A 73 -10.72 19.00 7.05
N THR A 74 -10.37 18.44 5.90
CA THR A 74 -9.54 19.10 4.90
C THR A 74 -10.15 18.96 3.50
N ASP A 75 -9.70 19.79 2.58
CA ASP A 75 -10.05 19.70 1.17
C ASP A 75 -9.35 18.48 0.52
N ILE A 76 -10.06 17.77 -0.36
CA ILE A 76 -9.53 16.55 -1.02
C ILE A 76 -8.25 16.82 -1.83
N HIS A 77 -8.18 17.98 -2.49
CA HIS A 77 -7.00 18.36 -3.27
C HIS A 77 -5.78 18.61 -2.37
N ASP A 78 -5.98 19.24 -1.21
CA ASP A 78 -4.91 19.47 -0.24
C ASP A 78 -4.50 18.16 0.43
N PHE A 79 -5.44 17.26 0.71
CA PHE A 79 -5.13 15.93 1.21
C PHE A 79 -4.38 15.10 0.17
N ALA A 80 -4.74 15.17 -1.11
CA ALA A 80 -4.02 14.51 -2.21
C ALA A 80 -2.58 15.06 -2.36
N LYS A 81 -2.38 16.38 -2.20
CA LYS A 81 -1.03 16.99 -2.18
C LYS A 81 -0.20 16.48 -1.00
N LEU A 82 -0.81 16.39 0.18
CA LEU A 82 -0.16 15.85 1.37
C LEU A 82 0.24 14.38 1.13
N ALA A 83 -0.68 13.55 0.62
CA ALA A 83 -0.40 12.16 0.27
C ALA A 83 0.76 12.05 -0.73
N LYS A 84 0.72 12.82 -1.81
CA LYS A 84 1.80 12.87 -2.81
C LYS A 84 3.16 13.19 -2.19
N LYS A 85 3.21 14.18 -1.30
CA LYS A 85 4.44 14.63 -0.64
C LYS A 85 4.96 13.57 0.34
N ASN A 86 4.10 13.06 1.21
CA ASN A 86 4.51 12.18 2.31
C ASN A 86 4.86 10.76 1.83
N LEU A 87 4.24 10.30 0.74
CA LEU A 87 4.56 9.03 0.09
C LEU A 87 5.66 9.18 -0.97
N ASP A 88 6.17 10.38 -1.20
CA ASP A 88 7.17 10.67 -2.25
C ASP A 88 6.72 10.18 -3.64
N CYS A 89 5.44 10.38 -3.97
CA CYS A 89 4.89 10.00 -5.27
C CYS A 89 5.31 10.99 -6.34
N LYS A 90 5.82 10.51 -7.48
CA LYS A 90 6.08 11.36 -8.67
C LYS A 90 4.78 11.84 -9.30
N GLY A 91 3.73 11.04 -9.23
CA GLY A 91 2.36 11.36 -9.63
C GLY A 91 1.39 10.53 -8.79
N LEU A 92 0.18 11.01 -8.60
CA LEU A 92 -0.95 10.25 -8.09
C LEU A 92 -2.23 10.69 -8.81
N ARG A 93 -3.26 9.86 -8.74
CA ARG A 93 -4.60 10.17 -9.27
C ARG A 93 -5.56 10.34 -8.11
N TYR A 94 -6.52 11.23 -8.22
CA TYR A 94 -7.58 11.35 -7.23
C TYR A 94 -8.89 11.80 -7.91
N THR A 95 -9.99 11.61 -7.21
CA THR A 95 -11.32 12.13 -7.58
C THR A 95 -11.67 13.32 -6.68
N ASP A 96 -12.57 14.15 -7.16
CA ASP A 96 -13.15 15.28 -6.41
C ASP A 96 -14.67 15.18 -6.51
N ILE A 97 -15.24 14.29 -5.70
CA ILE A 97 -16.67 13.95 -5.67
C ILE A 97 -17.33 14.63 -4.48
N LYS A 98 -16.79 14.38 -3.29
CA LYS A 98 -17.26 14.92 -2.02
C LYS A 98 -16.57 16.23 -1.66
N GLY A 99 -15.33 16.38 -2.08
CA GLY A 99 -14.53 17.59 -1.92
C GLY A 99 -13.96 17.79 -0.52
N ARG A 100 -14.53 17.17 0.53
CA ARG A 100 -14.11 17.31 1.93
C ARG A 100 -13.83 15.95 2.54
N VAL A 101 -12.73 15.85 3.29
CA VAL A 101 -12.21 14.60 3.86
C VAL A 101 -12.00 14.75 5.36
N LYS A 102 -12.60 13.88 6.15
CA LYS A 102 -12.37 13.69 7.57
C LYS A 102 -12.11 12.22 7.88
N LYS A 103 -12.96 11.33 7.39
CA LYS A 103 -12.86 9.87 7.57
C LYS A 103 -12.15 9.24 6.38
N VAL A 104 -11.11 8.50 6.66
CA VAL A 104 -10.21 7.93 5.65
C VAL A 104 -10.17 6.41 5.79
N ALA A 105 -10.33 5.71 4.68
CA ALA A 105 -9.91 4.32 4.57
C ALA A 105 -8.56 4.22 3.86
N VAL A 106 -7.71 3.32 4.32
CA VAL A 106 -6.45 2.96 3.65
C VAL A 106 -6.45 1.48 3.34
N SER A 107 -6.06 1.14 2.11
CA SER A 107 -5.86 -0.23 1.64
C SER A 107 -4.72 -0.21 0.62
N SER A 108 -3.51 -0.57 1.07
CA SER A 108 -2.30 -0.54 0.27
C SER A 108 -2.36 -1.51 -0.92
N GLY A 109 -1.47 -1.33 -1.89
CA GLY A 109 -1.41 -2.19 -3.06
C GLY A 109 -2.69 -2.14 -3.91
N ALA A 110 -3.24 -3.29 -4.27
CA ALA A 110 -4.42 -3.42 -5.14
C ALA A 110 -5.75 -3.37 -4.35
N GLY A 111 -5.94 -2.35 -3.51
CA GLY A 111 -7.10 -2.19 -2.65
C GLY A 111 -8.36 -1.58 -3.30
N GLY A 112 -8.37 -1.37 -4.62
CA GLY A 112 -9.50 -0.74 -5.32
C GLY A 112 -10.82 -1.52 -5.22
N SER A 113 -10.78 -2.84 -5.02
CA SER A 113 -11.98 -3.66 -4.79
C SER A 113 -12.73 -3.29 -3.51
N ASN A 114 -12.08 -2.64 -2.54
CA ASN A 114 -12.69 -2.21 -1.27
C ASN A 114 -13.57 -0.97 -1.39
N VAL A 115 -13.85 -0.45 -2.59
CA VAL A 115 -14.71 0.75 -2.79
C VAL A 115 -16.07 0.61 -2.12
N PHE A 116 -16.75 -0.55 -2.30
CA PHE A 116 -18.06 -0.78 -1.70
C PHE A 116 -17.98 -0.88 -0.17
N ASP A 117 -16.95 -1.53 0.34
CA ASP A 117 -16.71 -1.70 1.76
C ASP A 117 -16.32 -0.38 2.44
N ALA A 118 -15.56 0.47 1.76
CA ALA A 118 -15.25 1.83 2.19
C ALA A 118 -16.52 2.69 2.31
N ALA A 119 -17.45 2.56 1.35
CA ALA A 119 -18.74 3.24 1.44
C ALA A 119 -19.58 2.72 2.61
N LEU A 120 -19.61 1.41 2.86
CA LEU A 120 -20.29 0.82 4.03
C LEU A 120 -19.67 1.27 5.35
N ALA A 121 -18.36 1.43 5.41
CA ALA A 121 -17.65 1.98 6.56
C ALA A 121 -17.90 3.49 6.77
N GLY A 122 -18.58 4.15 5.84
CA GLY A 122 -18.96 5.56 5.93
C GLY A 122 -17.77 6.51 5.87
N VAL A 123 -16.72 6.17 5.12
CA VAL A 123 -15.56 7.04 4.92
C VAL A 123 -15.80 8.08 3.84
N ASP A 124 -14.99 9.11 3.84
CA ASP A 124 -15.04 10.17 2.83
C ASP A 124 -14.14 9.86 1.64
N VAL A 125 -13.03 9.16 1.88
CA VAL A 125 -12.03 8.81 0.87
C VAL A 125 -11.43 7.43 1.14
N LEU A 126 -11.18 6.67 0.06
CA LEU A 126 -10.34 5.48 0.07
C LEU A 126 -8.98 5.82 -0.57
N VAL A 127 -7.89 5.61 0.18
CA VAL A 127 -6.52 5.69 -0.33
C VAL A 127 -6.01 4.29 -0.62
N THR A 128 -5.59 4.06 -1.86
CA THR A 128 -5.10 2.77 -2.35
C THR A 128 -3.93 2.93 -3.32
N GLY A 129 -3.33 1.83 -3.75
CA GLY A 129 -2.25 1.83 -4.75
C GLY A 129 -2.69 1.48 -6.16
N GLU A 130 -3.83 0.84 -6.33
CA GLU A 130 -4.39 0.51 -7.65
C GLU A 130 -5.91 0.56 -7.62
N ILE A 131 -6.48 1.20 -8.64
CA ILE A 131 -7.92 1.23 -8.83
C ILE A 131 -8.28 1.14 -10.32
N LYS A 132 -9.28 0.32 -10.64
CA LYS A 132 -9.80 0.15 -11.98
C LYS A 132 -10.87 1.18 -12.32
N HIS A 133 -11.06 1.42 -13.61
CA HIS A 133 -12.03 2.42 -14.07
C HIS A 133 -13.45 2.18 -13.56
N HIS A 134 -13.94 0.95 -13.56
CA HIS A 134 -15.27 0.64 -13.04
C HIS A 134 -15.42 0.84 -11.53
N GLU A 135 -14.34 0.66 -10.77
CA GLU A 135 -14.29 0.95 -9.33
C GLU A 135 -14.36 2.46 -9.07
N ILE A 136 -13.73 3.29 -9.93
CA ILE A 136 -13.86 4.76 -9.88
C ILE A 136 -15.30 5.18 -10.16
N ILE A 137 -15.96 4.57 -11.15
CA ILE A 137 -17.39 4.84 -11.42
C ILE A 137 -18.26 4.46 -10.23
N ALA A 138 -18.00 3.32 -9.60
CA ALA A 138 -18.69 2.90 -8.39
C ALA A 138 -18.48 3.89 -7.24
N ALA A 139 -17.24 4.34 -6.98
CA ALA A 139 -16.92 5.33 -5.98
C ALA A 139 -17.70 6.64 -6.19
N ASN A 140 -17.78 7.12 -7.45
CA ASN A 140 -18.56 8.29 -7.80
C ASN A 140 -20.06 8.11 -7.49
N SER A 141 -20.62 6.94 -7.80
CA SER A 141 -22.02 6.62 -7.51
C SER A 141 -22.31 6.50 -6.02
N LEU A 142 -21.33 6.10 -5.24
CA LEU A 142 -21.40 5.94 -3.77
C LEU A 142 -21.07 7.22 -3.03
N GLY A 143 -20.59 8.27 -3.71
CA GLY A 143 -20.25 9.56 -3.10
C GLY A 143 -19.00 9.51 -2.21
N ILE A 144 -18.01 8.69 -2.54
CA ILE A 144 -16.71 8.63 -1.85
C ILE A 144 -15.59 9.03 -2.81
N ASP A 145 -14.59 9.71 -2.28
CA ASP A 145 -13.40 10.06 -3.03
C ASP A 145 -12.39 8.91 -3.06
N ILE A 146 -11.52 8.93 -4.05
CA ILE A 146 -10.42 7.99 -4.21
C ILE A 146 -9.11 8.75 -4.32
N ILE A 147 -8.07 8.23 -3.69
CA ILE A 147 -6.68 8.58 -3.97
C ILE A 147 -5.94 7.29 -4.37
N ASP A 148 -5.41 7.26 -5.59
CA ASP A 148 -4.55 6.21 -6.11
C ASP A 148 -3.11 6.71 -6.09
N ALA A 149 -2.35 6.25 -5.09
CA ALA A 149 -0.97 6.65 -4.85
C ALA A 149 0.08 5.80 -5.59
N GLY A 150 -0.38 4.77 -6.31
CA GLY A 150 0.47 3.76 -6.93
C GLY A 150 0.83 2.62 -5.97
N HIS A 151 0.85 1.39 -6.50
CA HIS A 151 1.08 0.17 -5.75
C HIS A 151 2.38 0.24 -4.94
N PHE A 152 3.50 0.52 -5.63
CA PHE A 152 4.81 0.57 -5.00
C PHE A 152 4.86 1.57 -3.84
N LYS A 153 4.36 2.79 -4.03
CA LYS A 153 4.46 3.85 -3.02
C LYS A 153 3.53 3.63 -1.83
N SER A 154 2.38 3.02 -2.04
CA SER A 154 1.47 2.66 -0.94
C SER A 154 2.02 1.55 -0.04
N GLU A 155 2.97 0.73 -0.54
CA GLU A 155 3.59 -0.37 0.21
C GLU A 155 5.03 -0.05 0.67
N ASP A 156 5.83 0.66 -0.13
CA ASP A 156 7.21 1.04 0.21
C ASP A 156 7.31 1.82 1.54
N VAL A 157 6.23 2.47 1.92
CA VAL A 157 6.11 3.25 3.17
C VAL A 157 6.45 2.45 4.43
N VAL A 158 6.28 1.13 4.43
CA VAL A 158 6.60 0.25 5.58
C VAL A 158 8.09 -0.05 5.71
N ILE A 159 8.88 0.07 4.64
CA ILE A 159 10.24 -0.48 4.59
C ILE A 159 11.18 0.20 5.59
N LEU A 160 11.22 1.53 5.62
CA LEU A 160 12.08 2.25 6.58
C LEU A 160 11.64 2.05 8.04
N PRO A 161 10.35 2.15 8.40
CA PRO A 161 9.87 1.77 9.74
C PRO A 161 10.23 0.33 10.11
N LEU A 162 10.14 -0.63 9.18
CA LEU A 162 10.52 -2.02 9.42
C LEU A 162 12.03 -2.16 9.69
N VAL A 163 12.88 -1.52 8.88
CA VAL A 163 14.33 -1.49 9.09
C VAL A 163 14.67 -0.95 10.47
N ASN A 164 14.09 0.16 10.89
CA ASN A 164 14.31 0.77 12.19
C ASN A 164 13.91 -0.18 13.32
N ARG A 165 12.69 -0.73 13.24
CA ARG A 165 12.16 -1.66 14.25
C ARG A 165 12.99 -2.94 14.38
N LEU A 166 13.50 -3.48 13.27
CA LEU A 166 14.36 -4.65 13.28
C LEU A 166 15.75 -4.30 13.85
N SER A 167 16.31 -3.14 13.50
CA SER A 167 17.60 -2.68 14.03
C SER A 167 17.56 -2.43 15.53
N GLU A 168 16.46 -1.91 16.05
CA GLU A 168 16.27 -1.75 17.51
C GLU A 168 16.18 -3.09 18.23
N LYS A 169 15.53 -4.08 17.61
CA LYS A 169 15.32 -5.40 18.22
C LYS A 169 16.55 -6.31 18.13
N PHE A 170 17.37 -6.17 17.09
CA PHE A 170 18.51 -7.03 16.77
C PHE A 170 19.74 -6.16 16.52
N SER A 171 20.36 -5.67 17.59
CA SER A 171 21.46 -4.71 17.52
C SER A 171 22.77 -5.26 16.93
N ASP A 172 22.90 -6.58 16.84
CA ASP A 172 24.03 -7.31 16.25
C ASP A 172 23.86 -7.59 14.75
N ILE A 173 22.71 -7.22 14.16
CA ILE A 173 22.40 -7.41 12.75
C ILE A 173 22.25 -6.05 12.04
N ILE A 174 22.84 -5.94 10.88
CA ILE A 174 22.70 -4.75 10.02
C ILE A 174 21.48 -4.93 9.11
N PHE A 175 20.49 -4.07 9.27
CA PHE A 175 19.32 -4.01 8.40
C PHE A 175 19.41 -2.79 7.48
N THR A 176 19.13 -2.99 6.20
CA THR A 176 19.16 -1.92 5.21
C THR A 176 18.01 -2.04 4.20
N LYS A 177 17.52 -0.91 3.71
CA LYS A 177 16.65 -0.89 2.53
C LYS A 177 17.50 -1.11 1.28
N SER A 178 17.03 -1.97 0.38
CA SER A 178 17.69 -2.17 -0.92
C SER A 178 17.64 -0.87 -1.75
N GLN A 179 18.80 -0.49 -2.30
CA GLN A 179 18.90 0.68 -3.20
C GLN A 179 18.49 0.36 -4.64
N SER A 180 18.36 -0.92 -4.99
CA SER A 180 17.93 -1.36 -6.33
C SER A 180 16.42 -1.59 -6.43
N CYS A 181 15.67 -1.37 -5.36
CA CYS A 181 14.21 -1.44 -5.36
C CYS A 181 13.65 -0.03 -5.62
N ASP A 182 13.05 0.19 -6.77
CA ASP A 182 12.46 1.46 -7.19
C ASP A 182 11.15 1.20 -7.95
N ASP A 183 10.29 2.22 -8.00
CA ASP A 183 9.07 2.17 -8.78
C ASP A 183 9.39 2.03 -10.29
N MET A 184 8.84 1.00 -10.90
CA MET A 184 9.00 0.74 -12.33
C MET A 184 8.16 1.71 -13.18
N ILE A 185 7.13 2.31 -12.60
CA ILE A 185 6.26 3.27 -13.29
C ILE A 185 6.95 4.64 -13.31
N LYS A 186 6.99 5.23 -14.51
CA LYS A 186 7.54 6.56 -14.72
C LYS A 186 6.43 7.50 -15.15
N PHE A 187 6.53 8.76 -14.70
CA PHE A 187 5.59 9.83 -15.05
C PHE A 187 6.29 10.80 -16.01
N ILE A 188 5.54 11.33 -16.98
CA ILE A 188 6.01 12.31 -17.96
C ILE A 188 5.75 13.71 -17.42
#